data_dbf48ce72b0d2fe2b53c7fe02dc488ab
#
_entry.id   dbf48ce72b0d2fe2b53c7fe02dc488ab
#
_cell.length_a   1.000
_cell.length_b   1.000
_cell.length_c   1.000
_cell.angle_alpha   90.00
_cell.angle_beta   90.00
_cell.angle_gamma   90.00
#
_symmetry.space_group_name_H-M   'P 1'
#
loop_
_entity.id
_entity.type
_entity.pdbx_description
1 polymer ?
#
loop_
_entity_poly.entity_id
_entity_poly.type
_entity_poly.pdbx_seq_one_letter_code
_entity_poly.pdbx_strand_id
1 'polypeptide(L)'
;DPEFFPAFIMNHVLGGGTFSSRLFNEVREKRGLAYGVGSGLQTSDYSDALVIGTSTRADRAEEALAVMRETIAKLAEEGITDEELTTSKTYLIGAYPINNLDSSSAVASTLLELQRDNLGIDYIDRRVGYIEAVTKEQVKAAAQRLLKSEPAILIIGPELKKEE
;
A
#
# COMPACT_ATOMS: atom_id res chain seq x y z
N ASP A 1 -6.97 -14.04 -7.08
CA ASP A 1 -7.93 -13.59 -6.08
C ASP A 1 -8.67 -12.36 -6.59
N PRO A 2 -10.01 -12.35 -6.67
CA PRO A 2 -10.81 -11.22 -7.16
C PRO A 2 -10.70 -9.97 -6.26
N GLU A 3 -10.28 -10.13 -5.01
CA GLU A 3 -10.11 -9.02 -4.08
C GLU A 3 -8.70 -8.39 -4.13
N PHE A 4 -7.80 -8.94 -4.94
CA PHE A 4 -6.42 -8.43 -5.06
C PHE A 4 -6.39 -6.97 -5.54
N PHE A 5 -7.06 -6.64 -6.64
CA PHE A 5 -7.00 -5.28 -7.18
C PHE A 5 -7.69 -4.23 -6.31
N PRO A 6 -8.83 -4.50 -5.65
CA PRO A 6 -9.35 -3.64 -4.60
C PRO A 6 -8.35 -3.38 -3.46
N ALA A 7 -7.68 -4.43 -2.96
CA ALA A 7 -6.64 -4.31 -1.93
C ALA A 7 -5.40 -3.56 -2.44
N PHE A 8 -5.02 -3.78 -3.69
CA PHE A 8 -3.89 -3.11 -4.33
C PHE A 8 -4.11 -1.60 -4.47
N ILE A 9 -5.30 -1.17 -4.90
CA ILE A 9 -5.68 0.24 -4.95
C ILE A 9 -5.77 0.83 -3.53
N MET A 10 -6.38 0.12 -2.59
CA MET A 10 -6.42 0.52 -1.18
C MET A 10 -5.01 0.77 -0.64
N ASN A 11 -4.08 -0.16 -0.86
CA ASN A 11 -2.68 -0.02 -0.44
C ASN A 11 -2.01 1.19 -1.11
N HIS A 12 -2.25 1.42 -2.41
CA HIS A 12 -1.71 2.59 -3.12
C HIS A 12 -2.14 3.90 -2.46
N VAL A 13 -3.41 4.04 -2.10
CA VAL A 13 -3.92 5.23 -1.40
C VAL A 13 -3.37 5.32 0.02
N LEU A 14 -3.25 4.21 0.74
CA LEU A 14 -2.77 4.20 2.12
C LEU A 14 -1.32 4.65 2.24
N GLY A 15 -0.40 3.96 1.57
CA GLY A 15 1.04 4.19 1.73
C GLY A 15 1.90 3.75 0.54
N GLY A 16 1.32 3.02 -0.44
CA GLY A 16 2.04 2.52 -1.61
C GLY A 16 2.27 3.58 -2.70
N GLY A 17 1.47 4.63 -2.73
CA GLY A 17 1.55 5.71 -3.72
C GLY A 17 2.59 6.80 -3.41
N THR A 18 3.55 6.53 -2.55
CA THR A 18 4.64 7.44 -2.16
C THR A 18 4.10 8.82 -1.79
N PHE A 19 4.44 9.87 -2.53
CA PHE A 19 4.13 11.28 -2.22
C PHE A 19 2.64 11.62 -2.18
N SER A 20 1.79 10.87 -2.85
CA SER A 20 0.34 11.10 -2.89
C SER A 20 -0.44 10.28 -1.87
N SER A 21 0.23 9.38 -1.12
CA SER A 21 -0.44 8.51 -0.16
C SER A 21 -0.83 9.22 1.12
N ARG A 22 -1.88 8.72 1.79
CA ARG A 22 -2.38 9.31 3.04
C ARG A 22 -1.35 9.27 4.15
N LEU A 23 -0.65 8.15 4.33
CA LEU A 23 0.39 8.03 5.35
C LEU A 23 1.51 9.04 5.13
N PHE A 24 1.96 9.21 3.88
CA PHE A 24 3.01 10.16 3.57
C PHE A 24 2.57 11.61 3.89
N ASN A 25 1.36 11.97 3.50
CA ASN A 25 0.80 13.28 3.79
C ASN A 25 0.66 13.54 5.30
N GLU A 26 0.14 12.59 6.07
CA GLU A 26 -0.12 12.77 7.49
C GLU A 26 1.15 12.73 8.34
N VAL A 27 2.08 11.81 8.05
CA VAL A 27 3.29 11.59 8.87
C VAL A 27 4.41 12.53 8.47
N ARG A 28 4.64 12.69 7.15
CA ARG A 28 5.76 13.50 6.66
C ARG A 28 5.36 14.94 6.39
N GLU A 29 4.43 15.18 5.46
CA GLU A 29 4.16 16.53 4.95
C GLU A 29 3.55 17.44 6.02
N LYS A 30 2.56 16.96 6.75
CA LYS A 30 1.85 17.78 7.75
C LYS A 30 2.57 17.87 9.08
N ARG A 31 3.32 16.84 9.48
CA ARG A 31 3.87 16.75 10.86
C ARG A 31 5.39 16.63 10.94
N GLY A 32 6.06 16.33 9.82
CA GLY A 32 7.52 16.16 9.81
C GLY A 32 8.03 15.07 10.76
N LEU A 33 7.20 14.03 11.00
CA LEU A 33 7.53 12.97 11.96
C LEU A 33 8.56 11.99 11.42
N ALA A 34 8.57 11.75 10.11
CA ALA A 34 9.47 10.83 9.46
C ALA A 34 9.85 11.33 8.07
N TYR A 35 11.03 10.92 7.59
CA TYR A 35 11.44 11.19 6.20
C TYR A 35 10.66 10.35 5.18
N GLY A 36 10.32 9.12 5.55
CA GLY A 36 9.56 8.21 4.72
C GLY A 36 8.63 7.32 5.54
N VAL A 37 7.47 7.07 5.01
CA VAL A 37 6.48 6.14 5.52
C VAL A 37 5.79 5.49 4.33
N GLY A 38 5.48 4.22 4.44
CA GLY A 38 4.84 3.52 3.33
C GLY A 38 4.12 2.25 3.77
N SER A 39 3.38 1.68 2.84
CA SER A 39 2.73 0.38 2.98
C SER A 39 2.94 -0.48 1.75
N GLY A 40 2.89 -1.79 1.92
CA GLY A 40 3.04 -2.77 0.84
C GLY A 40 2.27 -4.05 1.12
N LEU A 41 1.68 -4.60 0.07
CA LEU A 41 1.15 -5.95 0.09
C LEU A 41 2.31 -6.93 -0.17
N GLN A 42 2.53 -7.83 0.76
CA GLN A 42 3.47 -8.94 0.61
C GLN A 42 2.68 -10.19 0.33
N THR A 43 2.95 -10.80 -0.81
CA THR A 43 2.31 -12.06 -1.22
C THR A 43 3.30 -13.20 -1.15
N SER A 44 2.87 -14.34 -0.65
CA SER A 44 3.64 -15.57 -0.64
C SER A 44 2.75 -16.79 -0.84
N ASP A 45 3.34 -17.95 -1.06
CA ASP A 45 2.59 -19.18 -1.36
C ASP A 45 1.61 -19.58 -0.24
N TYR A 46 1.89 -19.22 1.00
CA TYR A 46 1.16 -19.71 2.17
C TYR A 46 0.63 -18.61 3.10
N SER A 47 1.06 -17.37 2.94
CA SER A 47 0.58 -16.27 3.77
C SER A 47 0.77 -14.93 3.09
N ASP A 48 -0.25 -14.09 3.14
CA ASP A 48 -0.20 -12.73 2.66
C ASP A 48 -0.21 -11.74 3.83
N ALA A 49 0.47 -10.63 3.68
CA ALA A 49 0.51 -9.59 4.70
C ALA A 49 0.41 -8.19 4.10
N LEU A 50 -0.25 -7.29 4.80
CA LEU A 50 -0.10 -5.86 4.59
C LEU A 50 0.92 -5.36 5.62
N VAL A 51 2.05 -4.86 5.14
CA VAL A 51 3.11 -4.33 5.98
C VAL A 51 3.13 -2.81 5.85
N ILE A 52 3.18 -2.13 7.00
CA ILE A 52 3.25 -0.67 7.07
C ILE A 52 4.49 -0.32 7.91
N GLY A 53 5.31 0.57 7.42
CA GLY A 53 6.57 0.89 8.10
C GLY A 53 6.99 2.34 7.94
N THR A 54 7.74 2.79 8.95
CA THR A 54 8.39 4.09 8.96
C THR A 54 9.67 4.04 9.78
N SER A 55 10.56 5.00 9.54
CA SER A 55 11.72 5.28 10.39
C SER A 55 11.62 6.71 10.90
N THR A 56 11.64 6.87 12.21
CA THR A 56 11.50 8.16 12.88
C THR A 56 12.51 8.29 14.01
N ARG A 57 12.64 9.48 14.58
CA ARG A 57 13.42 9.71 15.80
C ARG A 57 12.78 8.96 16.97
N ALA A 58 13.61 8.47 17.90
CA ALA A 58 13.11 7.70 19.03
C ALA A 58 12.07 8.46 19.87
N ASP A 59 12.34 9.76 20.13
CA ASP A 59 11.43 10.65 20.88
C ASP A 59 10.11 11.00 20.14
N ARG A 60 9.97 10.63 18.87
CA ARG A 60 8.75 10.87 18.06
C ARG A 60 8.06 9.57 17.64
N ALA A 61 8.56 8.42 18.08
CA ALA A 61 8.06 7.12 17.62
C ALA A 61 6.60 6.87 18.03
N GLU A 62 6.24 7.21 19.27
CA GLU A 62 4.86 7.05 19.75
C GLU A 62 3.87 7.95 18.99
N GLU A 63 4.26 9.21 18.74
CA GLU A 63 3.44 10.14 17.97
C GLU A 63 3.26 9.67 16.53
N ALA A 64 4.36 9.21 15.87
CA ALA A 64 4.29 8.67 14.53
C ALA A 64 3.36 7.45 14.44
N LEU A 65 3.46 6.53 15.40
CA LEU A 65 2.60 5.36 15.49
C LEU A 65 1.12 5.75 15.68
N ALA A 66 0.85 6.71 16.56
CA ALA A 66 -0.52 7.20 16.79
C ALA A 66 -1.14 7.80 15.51
N VAL A 67 -0.39 8.63 14.79
CA VAL A 67 -0.83 9.22 13.51
C VAL A 67 -1.05 8.15 12.44
N MET A 68 -0.18 7.15 12.36
CA MET A 68 -0.36 6.04 11.43
C MET A 68 -1.64 5.25 11.75
N ARG A 69 -1.89 4.91 13.03
CA ARG A 69 -3.10 4.23 13.46
C ARG A 69 -4.37 5.01 13.14
N GLU A 70 -4.38 6.31 13.41
CA GLU A 70 -5.50 7.19 13.06
C GLU A 70 -5.78 7.19 11.55
N THR A 71 -4.73 7.32 10.74
CA THR A 71 -4.83 7.33 9.27
C THR A 71 -5.39 6.00 8.74
N ILE A 72 -4.93 4.88 9.29
CA ILE A 72 -5.40 3.52 8.96
C ILE A 72 -6.88 3.37 9.33
N ALA A 73 -7.25 3.74 10.56
CA ALA A 73 -8.62 3.63 11.05
C ALA A 73 -9.59 4.47 10.19
N LYS A 74 -9.19 5.70 9.85
CA LYS A 74 -9.98 6.59 9.00
C LYS A 74 -10.20 6.00 7.59
N LEU A 75 -9.17 5.40 6.99
CA LEU A 75 -9.33 4.73 5.71
C LEU A 75 -10.28 3.53 5.79
N ALA A 76 -10.20 2.74 6.87
CA ALA A 76 -11.08 1.61 7.08
C ALA A 76 -12.55 2.02 7.28
N GLU A 77 -12.80 3.16 7.91
CA GLU A 77 -14.15 3.66 8.19
C GLU A 77 -14.77 4.37 6.98
N GLU A 78 -14.05 5.33 6.42
CA GLU A 78 -14.55 6.21 5.36
C GLU A 78 -14.40 5.60 3.96
N GLY A 79 -13.35 4.80 3.75
CA GLY A 79 -12.91 4.36 2.41
C GLY A 79 -12.09 5.43 1.70
N ILE A 80 -12.07 5.38 0.37
CA ILE A 80 -11.36 6.32 -0.50
C ILE A 80 -12.32 7.28 -1.20
N THR A 81 -11.81 8.41 -1.66
CA THR A 81 -12.57 9.36 -2.49
C THR A 81 -12.59 8.94 -3.96
N ASP A 82 -13.47 9.53 -4.77
CA ASP A 82 -13.53 9.28 -6.22
C ASP A 82 -12.27 9.79 -6.92
N GLU A 83 -11.68 10.87 -6.42
CA GLU A 83 -10.42 11.43 -6.92
C GLU A 83 -9.25 10.47 -6.63
N GLU A 84 -9.15 9.94 -5.41
CA GLU A 84 -8.14 8.94 -5.04
C GLU A 84 -8.25 7.67 -5.88
N LEU A 85 -9.47 7.20 -6.15
CA LEU A 85 -9.71 6.04 -7.01
C LEU A 85 -9.22 6.31 -8.43
N THR A 86 -9.63 7.43 -9.03
CA THR A 86 -9.29 7.80 -10.40
C THR A 86 -7.77 7.99 -10.57
N THR A 87 -7.16 8.74 -9.67
CA THR A 87 -5.71 9.01 -9.68
C THR A 87 -4.92 7.72 -9.51
N SER A 88 -5.33 6.85 -8.57
CA SER A 88 -4.67 5.56 -8.34
C SER A 88 -4.75 4.65 -9.57
N LYS A 89 -5.91 4.54 -10.20
CA LYS A 89 -6.08 3.75 -11.43
C LYS A 89 -5.16 4.25 -12.53
N THR A 90 -5.18 5.55 -12.79
CA THR A 90 -4.33 6.18 -13.82
C THR A 90 -2.85 5.91 -13.58
N TYR A 91 -2.40 6.09 -12.33
CA TYR A 91 -1.01 5.85 -11.97
C TYR A 91 -0.62 4.36 -12.12
N LEU A 92 -1.41 3.45 -11.54
CA LEU A 92 -1.11 2.01 -11.53
C LEU A 92 -1.11 1.39 -12.93
N ILE A 93 -1.94 1.91 -13.83
CA ILE A 93 -1.94 1.51 -15.25
C ILE A 93 -0.71 2.06 -15.95
N GLY A 94 -0.44 3.36 -15.83
CA GLY A 94 0.65 4.02 -16.53
C GLY A 94 2.05 3.65 -16.05
N ALA A 95 2.23 3.39 -14.76
CA ALA A 95 3.52 3.02 -14.18
C ALA A 95 3.94 1.57 -14.48
N TYR A 96 2.99 0.67 -14.78
CA TYR A 96 3.29 -0.74 -14.97
C TYR A 96 4.28 -1.02 -16.12
N PRO A 97 4.08 -0.50 -17.35
CA PRO A 97 5.05 -0.70 -18.42
C PRO A 97 6.43 -0.15 -18.09
N ILE A 98 6.48 1.01 -17.43
CA ILE A 98 7.73 1.68 -17.07
C ILE A 98 8.52 0.86 -16.05
N ASN A 99 7.83 0.27 -15.07
CA ASN A 99 8.49 -0.45 -13.98
C ASN A 99 8.79 -1.92 -14.31
N ASN A 100 8.04 -2.52 -15.25
CA ASN A 100 8.06 -3.97 -15.46
C ASN A 100 8.44 -4.39 -16.88
N LEU A 101 8.46 -3.48 -17.86
CA LEU A 101 8.66 -3.80 -19.28
C LEU A 101 9.68 -2.90 -19.97
N ASP A 102 10.45 -2.11 -19.23
CA ASP A 102 11.38 -1.10 -19.76
C ASP A 102 12.69 -1.68 -20.30
N SER A 103 13.01 -2.92 -19.92
CA SER A 103 14.26 -3.59 -20.31
C SER A 103 14.04 -5.10 -20.51
N SER A 104 14.95 -5.74 -21.24
CA SER A 104 14.91 -7.20 -21.43
C SER A 104 14.95 -7.96 -20.09
N SER A 105 15.67 -7.45 -19.10
CA SER A 105 15.72 -8.01 -17.76
C SER A 105 14.39 -7.88 -17.04
N ALA A 106 13.76 -6.70 -17.10
CA ALA A 106 12.45 -6.46 -16.49
C ALA A 106 11.38 -7.35 -17.12
N VAL A 107 11.36 -7.45 -18.46
CA VAL A 107 10.45 -8.36 -19.18
C VAL A 107 10.66 -9.80 -18.75
N ALA A 108 11.90 -10.27 -18.69
CA ALA A 108 12.21 -11.64 -18.29
C ALA A 108 11.75 -11.95 -16.85
N SER A 109 12.00 -11.02 -15.92
CA SER A 109 11.54 -11.14 -14.53
C SER A 109 10.01 -11.16 -14.44
N THR A 110 9.35 -10.26 -15.15
CA THR A 110 7.87 -10.19 -15.18
C THR A 110 7.28 -11.50 -15.73
N LEU A 111 7.79 -12.02 -16.83
CA LEU A 111 7.31 -13.28 -17.41
C LEU A 111 7.53 -14.48 -16.48
N LEU A 112 8.65 -14.51 -15.76
CA LEU A 112 8.91 -15.52 -14.75
C LEU A 112 7.93 -15.45 -13.57
N GLU A 113 7.64 -14.24 -13.08
CA GLU A 113 6.65 -14.04 -12.02
C GLU A 113 5.25 -14.47 -12.46
N LEU A 114 4.82 -14.08 -13.67
CA LEU A 114 3.53 -14.50 -14.22
C LEU A 114 3.41 -16.02 -14.34
N GLN A 115 4.50 -16.69 -14.74
CA GLN A 115 4.54 -18.15 -14.83
C GLN A 115 4.47 -18.81 -13.46
N ARG A 116 5.25 -18.32 -12.49
CA ARG A 116 5.25 -18.82 -11.11
C ARG A 116 3.85 -18.69 -10.48
N ASP A 117 3.19 -17.57 -10.70
CA ASP A 117 1.90 -17.27 -10.10
C ASP A 117 0.70 -17.79 -10.94
N ASN A 118 0.97 -18.54 -12.03
CA ASN A 118 -0.02 -19.13 -12.94
C ASN A 118 -1.00 -18.12 -13.53
N LEU A 119 -0.56 -16.89 -13.80
CA LEU A 119 -1.41 -15.81 -14.31
C LEU A 119 -1.59 -15.82 -15.83
N GLY A 120 -0.69 -16.50 -16.57
CA GLY A 120 -0.67 -16.51 -18.02
C GLY A 120 -0.04 -15.27 -18.63
N ILE A 121 0.52 -15.43 -19.85
CA ILE A 121 1.22 -14.35 -20.56
C ILE A 121 0.29 -13.18 -20.93
N ASP A 122 -0.98 -13.46 -21.15
CA ASP A 122 -2.03 -12.49 -21.49
C ASP A 122 -2.47 -11.62 -20.29
N TYR A 123 -1.94 -11.92 -19.08
CA TYR A 123 -2.22 -11.10 -17.90
C TYR A 123 -1.79 -9.65 -18.07
N ILE A 124 -0.70 -9.40 -18.80
CA ILE A 124 -0.21 -8.04 -19.07
C ILE A 124 -1.31 -7.20 -19.72
N ASP A 125 -2.00 -7.74 -20.72
CA ASP A 125 -3.09 -7.05 -21.42
C ASP A 125 -4.37 -6.97 -20.57
N ARG A 126 -4.71 -8.04 -19.86
CA ARG A 126 -5.93 -8.11 -19.03
C ARG A 126 -5.85 -7.24 -17.76
N ARG A 127 -4.65 -6.96 -17.27
CA ARG A 127 -4.43 -6.23 -16.01
C ARG A 127 -5.10 -4.86 -16.00
N VAL A 128 -5.08 -4.15 -17.12
CA VAL A 128 -5.72 -2.83 -17.27
C VAL A 128 -7.22 -2.95 -16.98
N GLY A 129 -7.90 -3.90 -17.60
CA GLY A 129 -9.33 -4.13 -17.38
C GLY A 129 -9.67 -4.50 -15.94
N TYR A 130 -8.81 -5.27 -15.26
CA TYR A 130 -9.00 -5.58 -13.84
C TYR A 130 -8.93 -4.34 -12.95
N ILE A 131 -7.98 -3.43 -13.20
CA ILE A 131 -7.86 -2.17 -12.45
C ILE A 131 -9.05 -1.24 -12.75
N GLU A 132 -9.44 -1.11 -14.02
CA GLU A 132 -10.55 -0.26 -14.43
C GLU A 132 -11.89 -0.70 -13.83
N ALA A 133 -12.09 -2.01 -13.68
CA ALA A 133 -13.31 -2.57 -13.14
C ALA A 133 -13.49 -2.36 -11.62
N VAL A 134 -12.44 -2.01 -10.88
CA VAL A 134 -12.53 -1.82 -9.43
C VAL A 134 -13.43 -0.63 -9.09
N THR A 135 -14.34 -0.83 -8.14
CA THR A 135 -15.22 0.22 -7.62
C THR A 135 -14.75 0.72 -6.25
N LYS A 136 -15.23 1.89 -5.87
CA LYS A 136 -14.94 2.49 -4.55
C LYS A 136 -15.45 1.62 -3.40
N GLU A 137 -16.61 1.00 -3.58
CA GLU A 137 -17.22 0.09 -2.61
C GLU A 137 -16.35 -1.15 -2.39
N GLN A 138 -15.78 -1.71 -3.45
CA GLN A 138 -14.86 -2.83 -3.34
C GLN A 138 -13.57 -2.45 -2.60
N VAL A 139 -13.02 -1.26 -2.86
CA VAL A 139 -11.84 -0.75 -2.14
C VAL A 139 -12.17 -0.52 -0.67
N LYS A 140 -13.35 0.02 -0.35
CA LYS A 140 -13.81 0.18 1.04
C LYS A 140 -13.98 -1.16 1.74
N ALA A 141 -14.54 -2.16 1.08
CA ALA A 141 -14.68 -3.50 1.63
C ALA A 141 -13.30 -4.14 1.91
N ALA A 142 -12.34 -3.99 1.00
CA ALA A 142 -10.96 -4.44 1.21
C ALA A 142 -10.30 -3.72 2.41
N ALA A 143 -10.47 -2.40 2.53
CA ALA A 143 -9.97 -1.64 3.67
C ALA A 143 -10.58 -2.13 4.99
N GLN A 144 -11.88 -2.36 5.03
CA GLN A 144 -12.55 -2.87 6.22
C GLN A 144 -12.07 -4.26 6.61
N ARG A 145 -11.82 -5.14 5.65
CA ARG A 145 -11.32 -6.48 5.90
C ARG A 145 -9.87 -6.49 6.40
N LEU A 146 -9.01 -5.70 5.79
CA LEU A 146 -7.56 -5.74 6.06
C LEU A 146 -7.13 -4.84 7.23
N LEU A 147 -7.84 -3.73 7.47
CA LEU A 147 -7.38 -2.70 8.39
C LEU A 147 -8.15 -2.66 9.72
N LYS A 148 -9.23 -3.43 9.88
CA LYS A 148 -9.98 -3.48 11.16
C LYS A 148 -9.36 -4.42 12.21
N SER A 149 -8.54 -5.36 11.78
CA SER A 149 -7.85 -6.27 12.71
C SER A 149 -6.77 -5.52 13.48
N GLU A 150 -6.57 -5.85 14.75
CA GLU A 150 -5.45 -5.31 15.51
C GLU A 150 -4.13 -5.81 14.90
N PRO A 151 -3.23 -4.91 14.44
CA PRO A 151 -1.99 -5.33 13.81
C PRO A 151 -0.95 -5.77 14.83
N ALA A 152 -0.05 -6.68 14.43
CA ALA A 152 1.19 -6.89 15.16
C ALA A 152 2.10 -5.66 14.97
N ILE A 153 2.64 -5.14 16.06
CA ILE A 153 3.51 -3.95 16.03
C ILE A 153 4.90 -4.34 16.53
N LEU A 154 5.90 -4.01 15.72
CA LEU A 154 7.31 -4.15 16.07
C LEU A 154 7.97 -2.77 16.07
N ILE A 155 8.55 -2.38 17.20
CA ILE A 155 9.34 -1.17 17.35
C ILE A 155 10.78 -1.57 17.68
N ILE A 156 11.73 -1.09 16.89
CA ILE A 156 13.15 -1.33 17.09
C ILE A 156 13.83 0.04 17.25
N GLY A 157 14.52 0.23 18.36
CA GLY A 157 15.20 1.49 18.65
C GLY A 157 15.84 1.50 20.04
N PRO A 158 16.49 2.60 20.42
CA PRO A 158 16.98 2.78 21.77
C PRO A 158 15.79 2.82 22.75
N GLU A 159 16.03 2.36 23.97
CA GLU A 159 15.03 2.44 25.04
C GLU A 159 14.68 3.91 25.31
N LEU A 160 13.40 4.24 25.22
CA LEU A 160 12.92 5.57 25.53
C LEU A 160 13.02 5.74 27.05
N LYS A 161 13.89 6.62 27.51
CA LYS A 161 13.88 7.03 28.93
C LYS A 161 12.53 7.69 29.19
N LYS A 162 11.72 7.11 30.04
CA LYS A 162 10.58 7.82 30.63
C LYS A 162 11.17 9.00 31.39
N GLU A 163 10.84 10.21 30.96
CA GLU A 163 11.09 11.40 31.79
C GLU A 163 10.26 11.20 33.08
N GLU A 164 10.94 11.17 34.22
CA GLU A 164 10.37 11.12 35.57
C GLU A 164 9.66 12.43 35.90
#